data_9ca64f729d658d9224011864f708f062
#
_entry.id   9ca64f729d658d9224011864f708f062
#
_cell.length_a   1.000
_cell.length_b   1.000
_cell.length_c   1.000
_cell.angle_alpha   90.00
_cell.angle_beta   90.00
_cell.angle_gamma   90.00
#
_symmetry.space_group_name_H-M   'P 1'
#
loop_
_entity.id
_entity.type
_entity.pdbx_description
1 polymer ?
#
loop_
_entity_poly.entity_id
_entity_poly.type
_entity_poly.pdbx_seq_one_letter_code
_entity_poly.pdbx_strand_id
1 'polypeptide(L)'
;MEDALPWLRGHREELLDQIRSGKYKPQPVRRKEIPKPDGGTRKLGIPTVVDRIIQQAIAQQLTPIFEPLFTDGSYGYRPGRSAQMAIQKVKEYAEQGYTTAVLIDLSKYFDTLNHDLLMNMVREEVHDKRVIELIKRFLKSGVMENGLLVRTEV
;
A
#
# COMPACT_ATOMS: atom_id res chain seq x y z
N MET A 1 -5.56 -12.59 17.40
CA MET A 1 -5.34 -11.12 17.48
C MET A 1 -5.16 -10.65 18.93
N GLU A 2 -5.69 -11.37 19.88
CA GLU A 2 -5.57 -11.07 21.33
C GLU A 2 -4.12 -11.08 21.84
N ASP A 3 -3.24 -11.90 21.26
CA ASP A 3 -1.83 -12.01 21.67
C ASP A 3 -0.90 -10.95 21.05
N ALA A 4 -1.34 -10.18 20.07
CA ALA A 4 -0.49 -9.23 19.38
C ALA A 4 -0.08 -8.02 20.23
N LEU A 5 -0.98 -7.50 21.05
CA LEU A 5 -0.69 -6.35 21.91
C LEU A 5 0.28 -6.68 23.05
N PRO A 6 0.09 -7.79 23.82
CA PRO A 6 1.08 -8.22 24.81
C PRO A 6 2.45 -8.48 24.21
N TRP A 7 2.51 -9.16 23.07
CA TRP A 7 3.77 -9.41 22.36
C TRP A 7 4.48 -8.11 21.95
N LEU A 8 3.75 -7.17 21.36
CA LEU A 8 4.30 -5.87 20.94
C LEU A 8 4.83 -5.05 22.13
N ARG A 9 4.13 -5.10 23.27
CA ARG A 9 4.61 -4.41 24.49
C ARG A 9 5.93 -5.00 24.99
N GLY A 10 6.07 -6.33 24.94
CA GLY A 10 7.28 -7.02 25.37
C GLY A 10 8.47 -6.85 24.42
N HIS A 11 8.22 -6.66 23.11
CA HIS A 11 9.26 -6.60 22.08
C HIS A 11 9.43 -5.19 21.48
N ARG A 12 8.79 -4.17 22.07
CA ARG A 12 8.75 -2.82 21.53
C ARG A 12 10.14 -2.23 21.29
N GLU A 13 10.99 -2.28 22.29
CA GLU A 13 12.34 -1.66 22.21
C GLU A 13 13.22 -2.38 21.18
N GLU A 14 13.18 -3.71 21.14
CA GLU A 14 13.90 -4.50 20.15
C GLU A 14 13.41 -4.16 18.72
N LEU A 15 12.11 -4.07 18.51
CA LEU A 15 11.52 -3.73 17.21
C LEU A 15 11.94 -2.32 16.78
N LEU A 16 11.88 -1.35 17.68
CA LEU A 16 12.31 0.02 17.41
C LEU A 16 13.80 0.09 17.09
N ASP A 17 14.64 -0.67 17.78
CA ASP A 17 16.08 -0.73 17.49
C ASP A 17 16.35 -1.34 16.12
N GLN A 18 15.67 -2.43 15.76
CA GLN A 18 15.78 -3.04 14.43
C GLN A 18 15.36 -2.06 13.31
N ILE A 19 14.30 -1.27 13.52
CA ILE A 19 13.85 -0.28 12.55
C ILE A 19 14.85 0.88 12.45
N ARG A 20 15.28 1.45 13.58
CA ARG A 20 16.21 2.59 13.66
C ARG A 20 17.60 2.25 13.10
N SER A 21 18.07 1.04 13.37
CA SER A 21 19.36 0.55 12.86
C SER A 21 19.29 0.07 11.41
N GLY A 22 18.09 0.07 10.80
CA GLY A 22 17.87 -0.43 9.45
C GLY A 22 18.06 -1.94 9.32
N LYS A 23 17.97 -2.70 10.39
CA LYS A 23 18.12 -4.17 10.39
C LYS A 23 16.80 -4.91 10.24
N TYR A 24 15.67 -4.22 10.41
CA TYR A 24 14.35 -4.85 10.27
C TYR A 24 14.18 -5.50 8.89
N LYS A 25 13.74 -6.76 8.88
CA LYS A 25 13.47 -7.52 7.66
C LYS A 25 11.99 -7.90 7.62
N PRO A 26 11.20 -7.29 6.72
CA PRO A 26 9.81 -7.68 6.51
C PRO A 26 9.68 -9.15 6.14
N GLN A 27 8.64 -9.79 6.62
CA GLN A 27 8.33 -11.17 6.28
C GLN A 27 7.61 -11.25 4.92
N PRO A 28 7.76 -12.33 4.15
CA PRO A 28 6.96 -12.55 2.95
C PRO A 28 5.47 -12.53 3.26
N VAL A 29 4.67 -11.93 2.38
CA VAL A 29 3.21 -11.94 2.54
C VAL A 29 2.65 -13.33 2.23
N ARG A 30 1.64 -13.77 3.00
CA ARG A 30 0.96 -15.03 2.73
C ARG A 30 -0.05 -14.85 1.60
N ARG A 31 0.05 -15.66 0.55
CA ARG A 31 -0.91 -15.69 -0.54
C ARG A 31 -2.27 -16.24 -0.08
N LYS A 32 -3.33 -15.53 -0.45
CA LYS A 32 -4.73 -15.99 -0.30
C LYS A 32 -5.48 -15.67 -1.59
N GLU A 33 -6.16 -16.67 -2.13
CA GLU A 33 -7.04 -16.47 -3.28
C GLU A 33 -8.48 -16.26 -2.81
N ILE A 34 -9.15 -15.30 -3.42
CA ILE A 34 -10.56 -14.98 -3.18
C ILE A 34 -11.30 -15.09 -4.52
N PRO A 35 -12.40 -15.85 -4.59
CA PRO A 35 -13.22 -15.91 -5.80
C PRO A 35 -13.81 -14.55 -6.11
N LYS A 36 -13.86 -14.21 -7.40
CA LYS A 36 -14.59 -13.03 -7.90
C LYS A 36 -15.99 -13.42 -8.32
N PRO A 37 -16.94 -12.46 -8.34
CA PRO A 37 -18.31 -12.70 -8.83
C PRO A 37 -18.37 -13.14 -10.30
N ASP A 38 -17.38 -12.76 -11.10
CA ASP A 38 -17.25 -13.09 -12.53
C ASP A 38 -16.62 -14.49 -12.80
N GLY A 39 -16.39 -15.31 -11.78
CA GLY A 39 -15.77 -16.63 -11.86
C GLY A 39 -14.25 -16.65 -11.86
N GLY A 40 -13.60 -15.48 -11.84
CA GLY A 40 -12.14 -15.36 -11.69
C GLY A 40 -11.68 -15.46 -10.23
N THR A 41 -10.37 -15.40 -10.00
CA THR A 41 -9.77 -15.32 -8.66
C THR A 41 -9.01 -14.00 -8.48
N ARG A 42 -9.05 -13.45 -7.25
CA ARG A 42 -8.20 -12.35 -6.83
C ARG A 42 -7.14 -12.87 -5.86
N LYS A 43 -5.90 -12.66 -6.20
CA LYS A 43 -4.76 -13.02 -5.34
C LYS A 43 -4.49 -11.88 -4.34
N LEU A 44 -4.57 -12.17 -3.05
CA LEU A 44 -4.22 -11.23 -1.98
C LEU A 44 -2.90 -11.64 -1.33
N GLY A 45 -2.09 -10.65 -0.96
CA GLY A 45 -0.94 -10.81 -0.07
C GLY A 45 -1.32 -10.36 1.34
N ILE A 46 -1.23 -11.24 2.33
CA ILE A 46 -1.55 -10.95 3.72
C ILE A 46 -0.24 -10.82 4.50
N PRO A 47 0.19 -9.60 4.90
CA PRO A 47 1.37 -9.42 5.72
C PRO A 47 1.16 -9.92 7.15
N THR A 48 2.25 -10.12 7.89
CA THR A 48 2.19 -10.41 9.32
C THR A 48 1.57 -9.25 10.10
N VAL A 49 1.13 -9.50 11.33
CA VAL A 49 0.56 -8.44 12.19
C VAL A 49 1.59 -7.34 12.45
N VAL A 50 2.84 -7.71 12.72
CA VAL A 50 3.92 -6.75 12.97
C VAL A 50 4.20 -5.91 11.73
N ASP A 51 4.33 -6.55 10.55
CA ASP A 51 4.54 -5.84 9.29
C ASP A 51 3.40 -4.85 8.98
N ARG A 52 2.15 -5.25 9.22
CA ARG A 52 0.98 -4.36 9.04
C ARG A 52 1.04 -3.12 9.92
N ILE A 53 1.49 -3.27 11.17
CA ILE A 53 1.63 -2.14 12.10
C ILE A 53 2.72 -1.18 11.60
N ILE A 54 3.85 -1.71 11.14
CA ILE A 54 4.94 -0.89 10.60
C ILE A 54 4.50 -0.20 9.30
N GLN A 55 3.84 -0.93 8.39
CA GLN A 55 3.29 -0.35 7.17
C GLN A 55 2.28 0.76 7.47
N GLN A 56 1.40 0.56 8.46
CA GLN A 56 0.46 1.59 8.88
C GLN A 56 1.17 2.82 9.48
N ALA A 57 2.21 2.62 10.27
CA ALA A 57 3.01 3.73 10.80
C ALA A 57 3.70 4.52 9.68
N ILE A 58 4.26 3.84 8.68
CA ILE A 58 4.83 4.49 7.50
C ILE A 58 3.74 5.27 6.76
N ALA A 59 2.59 4.67 6.48
CA ALA A 59 1.49 5.31 5.77
C ALA A 59 1.02 6.59 6.49
N GLN A 60 0.93 6.58 7.82
CA GLN A 60 0.57 7.76 8.61
C GLN A 60 1.59 8.91 8.48
N GLN A 61 2.87 8.60 8.31
CA GLN A 61 3.91 9.62 8.10
C GLN A 61 3.95 10.11 6.65
N LEU A 62 3.65 9.25 5.69
CA LEU A 62 3.65 9.61 4.27
C LEU A 62 2.39 10.40 3.87
N THR A 63 1.24 10.12 4.49
CA THR A 63 -0.02 10.77 4.15
C THR A 63 0.06 12.30 4.15
N PRO A 64 0.57 12.99 5.19
CA PRO A 64 0.65 14.46 5.17
C PRO A 64 1.64 15.01 4.12
N ILE A 65 2.58 14.21 3.66
CA ILE A 65 3.54 14.60 2.61
C ILE A 65 2.87 14.52 1.24
N PHE A 66 2.17 13.42 0.94
CA PHE A 66 1.60 13.16 -0.38
C PHE A 66 0.19 13.72 -0.56
N GLU A 67 -0.58 13.90 0.51
CA GLU A 67 -1.96 14.39 0.44
C GLU A 67 -2.09 15.74 -0.31
N PRO A 68 -1.21 16.73 -0.09
CA PRO A 68 -1.27 18.01 -0.82
C PRO A 68 -0.92 17.90 -2.32
N LEU A 69 -0.27 16.80 -2.75
CA LEU A 69 0.15 16.61 -4.14
C LEU A 69 -0.97 16.00 -5.01
N PHE A 70 -2.01 15.44 -4.39
CA PHE A 70 -3.13 14.86 -5.13
C PHE A 70 -4.05 15.95 -5.67
N THR A 71 -4.56 15.75 -6.89
CA THR A 71 -5.58 16.61 -7.48
C THR A 71 -6.90 16.49 -6.74
N ASP A 72 -7.75 17.52 -6.84
CA ASP A 72 -9.10 17.52 -6.25
C ASP A 72 -10.00 16.43 -6.80
N GLY A 73 -9.75 15.97 -8.04
CA GLY A 73 -10.47 14.86 -8.67
C GLY A 73 -10.07 13.46 -8.18
N SER A 74 -9.04 13.35 -7.35
CA SER A 74 -8.60 12.07 -6.80
C SER A 74 -9.37 11.75 -5.52
N TYR A 75 -10.16 10.66 -5.51
CA TYR A 75 -11.03 10.28 -4.39
C TYR A 75 -10.63 8.96 -3.73
N GLY A 76 -9.84 8.12 -4.40
CA GLY A 76 -9.47 6.80 -3.91
C GLY A 76 -8.37 6.84 -2.85
N TYR A 77 -8.57 6.09 -1.74
CA TYR A 77 -7.58 5.88 -0.68
C TYR A 77 -7.04 7.16 -0.01
N ARG A 78 -7.82 8.23 -0.01
CA ARG A 78 -7.45 9.51 0.61
C ARG A 78 -8.27 9.80 1.87
N PRO A 79 -7.67 10.39 2.92
CA PRO A 79 -8.39 10.87 4.09
C PRO A 79 -9.48 11.89 3.71
N GLY A 80 -10.67 11.78 4.30
CA GLY A 80 -11.76 12.70 4.05
C GLY A 80 -12.38 12.64 2.65
N ARG A 81 -11.99 11.70 1.79
CA ARG A 81 -12.54 11.45 0.46
C ARG A 81 -13.30 10.12 0.43
N SER A 82 -14.30 10.01 -0.43
CA SER A 82 -15.12 8.80 -0.56
C SER A 82 -15.61 8.57 -1.98
N ALA A 83 -16.02 7.33 -2.27
CA ALA A 83 -16.65 7.00 -3.55
C ALA A 83 -17.96 7.79 -3.77
N GLN A 84 -18.71 8.08 -2.73
CA GLN A 84 -19.93 8.89 -2.80
C GLN A 84 -19.63 10.31 -3.28
N MET A 85 -18.53 10.92 -2.81
CA MET A 85 -18.10 12.25 -3.27
C MET A 85 -17.69 12.20 -4.75
N ALA A 86 -17.04 11.14 -5.21
CA ALA A 86 -16.69 10.96 -6.62
C ALA A 86 -17.96 10.87 -7.48
N ILE A 87 -18.96 10.08 -7.06
CA ILE A 87 -20.26 9.96 -7.75
C ILE A 87 -20.97 11.32 -7.80
N GLN A 88 -21.00 12.06 -6.70
CA GLN A 88 -21.59 13.39 -6.65
C GLN A 88 -20.91 14.34 -7.65
N LYS A 89 -19.57 14.26 -7.76
CA LYS A 89 -18.83 15.09 -8.72
C LYS A 89 -19.13 14.75 -10.17
N VAL A 90 -19.29 13.47 -10.49
CA VAL A 90 -19.75 13.02 -11.82
C VAL A 90 -21.14 13.56 -12.13
N LYS A 91 -22.07 13.53 -11.15
CA LYS A 91 -23.40 14.09 -11.30
C LYS A 91 -23.36 15.60 -11.57
N GLU A 92 -22.54 16.35 -10.84
CA GLU A 92 -22.33 17.79 -11.08
C GLU A 92 -21.87 18.07 -12.52
N TYR A 93 -20.93 17.28 -13.05
CA TYR A 93 -20.49 17.42 -14.44
C TYR A 93 -21.61 17.12 -15.44
N ALA A 94 -22.43 16.09 -15.19
CA ALA A 94 -23.57 15.79 -16.04
C ALA A 94 -24.61 16.94 -16.05
N GLU A 95 -24.90 17.57 -14.92
CA GLU A 95 -25.75 18.73 -14.77
C GLU A 95 -25.20 19.98 -15.51
N GLN A 96 -23.87 20.10 -15.62
CA GLN A 96 -23.19 21.13 -16.41
C GLN A 96 -23.19 20.88 -17.92
N GLY A 97 -23.76 19.74 -18.37
CA GLY A 97 -23.92 19.41 -19.79
C GLY A 97 -22.81 18.51 -20.36
N TYR A 98 -21.90 17.98 -19.53
CA TYR A 98 -20.96 16.97 -20.00
C TYR A 98 -21.67 15.62 -20.19
N THR A 99 -21.77 15.15 -21.45
CA THR A 99 -22.51 13.94 -21.82
C THR A 99 -21.65 12.74 -22.16
N THR A 100 -20.34 12.93 -22.22
CA THR A 100 -19.38 11.86 -22.58
C THR A 100 -18.44 11.58 -21.42
N ALA A 101 -18.32 10.30 -21.06
CA ALA A 101 -17.38 9.81 -20.07
C ALA A 101 -16.35 8.87 -20.73
N VAL A 102 -15.06 9.07 -20.41
CA VAL A 102 -13.99 8.17 -20.82
C VAL A 102 -13.53 7.38 -19.60
N LEU A 103 -13.62 6.05 -19.65
CA LEU A 103 -13.12 5.15 -18.64
C LEU A 103 -11.73 4.66 -19.01
N ILE A 104 -10.77 4.83 -18.08
CA ILE A 104 -9.41 4.32 -18.21
C ILE A 104 -9.09 3.49 -16.97
N ASP A 105 -8.59 2.26 -17.15
CA ASP A 105 -8.15 1.38 -16.08
C ASP A 105 -6.82 0.72 -16.42
N LEU A 106 -5.95 0.54 -15.42
CA LEU A 106 -4.64 -0.08 -15.59
C LEU A 106 -4.73 -1.56 -15.21
N SER A 107 -4.56 -2.44 -16.21
CA SER A 107 -4.59 -3.89 -15.98
C SER A 107 -3.42 -4.31 -15.08
N LYS A 108 -3.75 -5.08 -14.02
CA LYS A 108 -2.74 -5.67 -13.09
C LYS A 108 -1.75 -4.63 -12.53
N TYR A 109 -2.19 -3.41 -12.30
CA TYR A 109 -1.31 -2.29 -11.89
C TYR A 109 -0.32 -2.66 -10.79
N PHE A 110 -0.78 -3.28 -9.69
CA PHE A 110 0.08 -3.66 -8.57
C PHE A 110 1.04 -4.82 -8.88
N ASP A 111 0.72 -5.66 -9.86
CA ASP A 111 1.57 -6.79 -10.26
C ASP A 111 2.64 -6.36 -11.29
N THR A 112 2.43 -5.21 -11.95
CA THR A 112 3.31 -4.71 -13.03
C THR A 112 4.02 -3.40 -12.68
N LEU A 113 3.83 -2.90 -11.46
CA LEU A 113 4.42 -1.64 -11.02
C LEU A 113 5.95 -1.76 -10.91
N ASN A 114 6.66 -0.93 -11.67
CA ASN A 114 8.12 -0.86 -11.58
C ASN A 114 8.54 -0.27 -10.23
N HIS A 115 9.15 -1.09 -9.38
CA HIS A 115 9.56 -0.69 -8.03
C HIS A 115 10.65 0.39 -8.02
N ASP A 116 11.58 0.36 -8.97
CA ASP A 116 12.65 1.37 -9.01
C ASP A 116 12.11 2.74 -9.42
N LEU A 117 11.16 2.79 -10.37
CA LEU A 117 10.48 4.02 -10.75
C LEU A 117 9.66 4.57 -9.59
N LEU A 118 8.86 3.72 -8.91
CA LEU A 118 8.12 4.11 -7.71
C LEU A 118 9.05 4.69 -6.64
N MET A 119 10.17 4.01 -6.37
CA MET A 119 11.11 4.47 -5.35
C MET A 119 11.84 5.77 -5.73
N ASN A 120 12.01 6.05 -7.01
CA ASN A 120 12.53 7.35 -7.45
C ASN A 120 11.54 8.47 -7.15
N MET A 121 10.25 8.29 -7.51
CA MET A 121 9.19 9.26 -7.20
C MET A 121 9.04 9.49 -5.68
N VAL A 122 9.11 8.41 -4.89
CA VAL A 122 9.04 8.53 -3.41
C VAL A 122 10.22 9.33 -2.85
N ARG A 123 11.42 9.21 -3.44
CA ARG A 123 12.62 9.95 -3.00
C ARG A 123 12.56 11.45 -3.29
N GLU A 124 11.76 11.88 -4.24
CA GLU A 124 11.55 13.30 -4.52
C GLU A 124 10.93 14.02 -3.33
N GLU A 125 10.04 13.34 -2.59
CA GLU A 125 9.29 13.91 -1.47
C GLU A 125 9.81 13.45 -0.09
N VAL A 126 10.36 12.24 -0.01
CA VAL A 126 10.80 11.63 1.26
C VAL A 126 12.32 11.57 1.31
N HIS A 127 12.93 12.31 2.23
CA HIS A 127 14.40 12.41 2.33
C HIS A 127 15.03 11.52 3.41
N ASP A 128 14.24 10.87 4.29
CA ASP A 128 14.78 9.93 5.27
C ASP A 128 15.15 8.60 4.58
N LYS A 129 16.47 8.37 4.46
CA LYS A 129 17.03 7.17 3.82
C LYS A 129 16.59 5.87 4.50
N ARG A 130 16.31 5.90 5.80
CA ARG A 130 15.88 4.71 6.56
C ARG A 130 14.45 4.33 6.19
N VAL A 131 13.56 5.32 6.04
CA VAL A 131 12.19 5.10 5.58
C VAL A 131 12.18 4.57 4.14
N ILE A 132 12.96 5.18 3.25
CA ILE A 132 13.14 4.74 1.86
C ILE A 132 13.60 3.27 1.79
N GLU A 133 14.63 2.92 2.56
CA GLU A 133 15.15 1.56 2.56
C GLU A 133 14.14 0.56 3.16
N LEU A 134 13.38 0.96 4.17
CA LEU A 134 12.34 0.14 4.75
C LEU A 134 11.20 -0.13 3.76
N ILE A 135 10.72 0.88 3.05
CA ILE A 135 9.73 0.72 1.97
C ILE A 135 10.25 -0.25 0.90
N LYS A 136 11.49 -0.05 0.45
CA LYS A 136 12.12 -0.94 -0.55
C LYS A 136 12.17 -2.39 -0.08
N ARG A 137 12.43 -2.64 1.21
CA ARG A 137 12.42 -3.98 1.81
C ARG A 137 11.03 -4.60 1.82
N PHE A 138 9.99 -3.82 2.09
CA PHE A 138 8.61 -4.30 1.98
C PHE A 138 8.26 -4.70 0.56
N LEU A 139 8.63 -3.91 -0.44
CA LEU A 139 8.41 -4.22 -1.86
C LEU A 139 9.13 -5.52 -2.28
N LYS A 140 10.29 -5.80 -1.68
CA LYS A 140 11.13 -6.98 -1.98
C LYS A 140 10.89 -8.18 -1.06
N SER A 141 9.97 -8.10 -0.11
CA SER A 141 9.75 -9.18 0.90
C SER A 141 9.29 -10.50 0.28
N GLY A 142 8.71 -10.46 -0.92
CA GLY A 142 8.23 -11.64 -1.62
C GLY A 142 6.88 -12.17 -1.12
N VAL A 143 6.47 -13.28 -1.69
CA VAL A 143 5.17 -13.91 -1.42
C VAL A 143 5.39 -15.37 -1.03
N MET A 144 4.77 -15.82 0.04
CA MET A 144 4.72 -17.22 0.43
C MET A 144 3.49 -17.86 -0.22
N GLU A 145 3.70 -18.75 -1.17
CA GLU A 145 2.67 -19.49 -1.89
C GLU A 145 2.92 -20.99 -1.75
N ASN A 146 1.97 -21.74 -1.20
CA ASN A 146 2.09 -23.19 -0.95
C ASN A 146 3.38 -23.62 -0.22
N GLY A 147 3.84 -22.81 0.75
CA GLY A 147 5.06 -23.07 1.51
C GLY A 147 6.37 -22.72 0.79
N LEU A 148 6.31 -22.19 -0.43
CA LEU A 148 7.46 -21.75 -1.20
C LEU A 148 7.53 -20.23 -1.25
N LEU A 149 8.75 -19.69 -1.11
CA LEU A 149 9.00 -18.26 -1.28
C LEU A 149 9.11 -17.92 -2.77
N VAL A 150 8.16 -17.15 -3.27
CA VAL A 150 8.19 -16.56 -4.61
C VAL A 150 8.69 -15.13 -4.47
N ARG A 151 9.79 -14.79 -5.14
CA ARG A 151 10.31 -13.42 -5.19
C ARG A 151 9.48 -12.60 -6.17
N THR A 152 9.22 -11.36 -5.82
CA THR A 152 8.61 -10.39 -6.73
C THR A 152 9.71 -9.89 -7.67
N GLU A 153 9.69 -10.32 -8.92
CA GLU A 153 10.57 -9.82 -9.98
C GLU A 153 9.84 -8.67 -10.69
N VAL A 154 10.03 -7.45 -10.18
CA VAL A 154 9.63 -6.21 -10.92
C VAL A 154 10.63 -5.10 -10.63
#